data_e87676cf7239478bd538460bc893270a
#
_entry.id   e87676cf7239478bd538460bc893270a
#
_cell.length_a   1.000
_cell.length_b   1.000
_cell.length_c   1.000
_cell.angle_alpha   90.00
_cell.angle_beta   90.00
_cell.angle_gamma   90.00
#
_symmetry.space_group_name_H-M   'P 1'
#
loop_
_entity.id
_entity.type
_entity.pdbx_description
1 polymer ?
#
loop_
_entity_poly.entity_id
_entity_poly.type
_entity_poly.pdbx_seq_one_letter_code
_entity_poly.pdbx_strand_id
1 'polypeptide(L)'
;MQSSLTILPDPPPPPAPIGLIAGGGQLPLFIADGLRKQGYTVHAVGLHRQYDPALPERCDSFKDVGLLRVASWGRSLRRRGVRHAIMVGKVDKANLMHERFRVFKNIPDLTTAIVWYRKLRHDRRSHAVLKVVADELDRKGVQLIDSTIPIPDQLSSPGVMTRTQPSPEQRADIELVWPMLAELLRLDIGQSLTVRDRDVISVEAVEGTDRMIERTGDLCKRGGWTLVKGARAQHDRRSDVPTVGIRTIEHMHRHGGRCLAIAAEDVIMLDRENMIKRADELGLAIIGVPMAHATAVSRMVDKVQAIEPKTKTDTSNDIASDPSSSPTPPQAVR
;
A
#
# COMPACT_ATOMS: atom_id res chain seq x y z
N MET A 1 11.29 17.56 8.33
CA MET A 1 9.90 17.96 8.61
C MET A 1 9.26 16.79 9.36
N GLN A 2 9.03 16.93 10.65
CA GLN A 2 8.35 15.92 11.47
C GLN A 2 6.89 15.85 10.99
N SER A 3 6.52 14.72 10.41
CA SER A 3 5.12 14.39 10.11
C SER A 3 4.43 14.15 11.45
N SER A 4 3.55 15.05 11.88
CA SER A 4 2.68 14.83 13.01
C SER A 4 1.83 13.59 12.72
N LEU A 5 1.87 12.59 13.61
CA LEU A 5 0.95 11.48 13.63
C LEU A 5 -0.48 12.07 13.58
N THR A 6 -1.18 11.89 12.50
CA THR A 6 -2.58 12.29 12.41
C THR A 6 -3.37 11.30 13.25
N ILE A 7 -3.74 11.68 14.47
CA ILE A 7 -4.65 10.89 15.30
C ILE A 7 -5.98 10.88 14.54
N LEU A 8 -6.39 9.70 14.09
CA LEU A 8 -7.67 9.53 13.43
C LEU A 8 -8.79 9.60 14.48
N PRO A 9 -9.95 10.21 14.15
CA PRO A 9 -11.06 10.23 15.06
C PRO A 9 -11.62 8.83 15.30
N ASP A 10 -12.02 8.57 16.54
CA ASP A 10 -12.73 7.35 16.88
C ASP A 10 -14.13 7.36 16.25
N PRO A 11 -14.67 6.20 15.87
CA PRO A 11 -16.04 6.11 15.40
C PRO A 11 -17.02 6.47 16.52
N PRO A 12 -18.15 7.11 16.21
CA PRO A 12 -19.20 7.32 17.21
C PRO A 12 -19.79 5.97 17.66
N PRO A 13 -20.40 5.88 18.84
CA PRO A 13 -21.03 4.63 19.28
C PRO A 13 -22.21 4.23 18.38
N PRO A 14 -22.46 2.91 18.17
CA PRO A 14 -23.65 2.44 17.47
C PRO A 14 -24.94 2.87 18.21
N PRO A 15 -26.03 3.11 17.50
CA PRO A 15 -26.32 2.86 16.07
C PRO A 15 -26.02 4.05 15.13
N ALA A 16 -25.02 4.84 15.43
CA ALA A 16 -24.71 6.03 14.62
C ALA A 16 -24.49 5.67 13.12
N PRO A 17 -24.84 6.59 12.19
CA PRO A 17 -24.65 6.37 10.77
C PRO A 17 -23.17 6.53 10.40
N ILE A 18 -22.60 5.49 9.75
CA ILE A 18 -21.26 5.51 9.16
C ILE A 18 -21.37 5.52 7.64
N GLY A 19 -20.55 6.36 7.00
CA GLY A 19 -20.42 6.42 5.56
C GLY A 19 -19.44 5.38 5.02
N LEU A 20 -19.77 4.78 3.88
CA LEU A 20 -18.84 3.94 3.13
C LEU A 20 -18.64 4.51 1.73
N ILE A 21 -17.41 4.94 1.43
CA ILE A 21 -17.01 5.38 0.09
C ILE A 21 -16.30 4.21 -0.58
N ALA A 22 -16.98 3.59 -1.55
CA ALA A 22 -16.60 2.29 -2.08
C ALA A 22 -16.08 2.36 -3.51
N GLY A 23 -14.82 1.96 -3.69
CA GLY A 23 -14.24 1.57 -4.97
C GLY A 23 -14.49 0.11 -5.31
N GLY A 24 -13.65 -0.47 -6.17
CA GLY A 24 -13.73 -1.84 -6.62
C GLY A 24 -13.13 -2.87 -5.67
N GLY A 25 -13.44 -4.14 -5.94
CA GLY A 25 -12.97 -5.28 -5.17
C GLY A 25 -13.88 -5.65 -4.01
N GLN A 26 -13.51 -6.70 -3.29
CA GLN A 26 -14.35 -7.29 -2.24
C GLN A 26 -14.25 -6.56 -0.89
N LEU A 27 -13.17 -5.81 -0.63
CA LEU A 27 -12.96 -5.15 0.65
C LEU A 27 -14.16 -4.28 1.10
N PRO A 28 -14.81 -3.48 0.23
CA PRO A 28 -16.00 -2.73 0.62
C PRO A 28 -17.16 -3.59 1.14
N LEU A 29 -17.30 -4.83 0.65
CA LEU A 29 -18.32 -5.77 1.13
C LEU A 29 -18.04 -6.19 2.57
N PHE A 30 -16.79 -6.58 2.87
CA PHE A 30 -16.37 -6.95 4.23
C PHE A 30 -16.51 -5.78 5.22
N ILE A 31 -16.20 -4.57 4.80
CA ILE A 31 -16.38 -3.36 5.62
C ILE A 31 -17.88 -3.12 5.91
N ALA A 32 -18.75 -3.23 4.89
CA ALA A 32 -20.19 -3.06 5.08
C ALA A 32 -20.76 -4.11 6.07
N ASP A 33 -20.39 -5.38 5.89
CA ASP A 33 -20.80 -6.47 6.78
C ASP A 33 -20.26 -6.28 8.20
N GLY A 34 -18.99 -5.87 8.35
CA GLY A 34 -18.36 -5.61 9.64
C GLY A 34 -19.03 -4.46 10.40
N LEU A 35 -19.34 -3.34 9.72
CA LEU A 35 -20.08 -2.22 10.31
C LEU A 35 -21.47 -2.65 10.78
N ARG A 36 -22.22 -3.40 9.96
CA ARG A 36 -23.55 -3.89 10.33
C ARG A 36 -23.49 -4.88 11.50
N LYS A 37 -22.50 -5.77 11.53
CA LYS A 37 -22.27 -6.69 12.65
C LYS A 37 -22.00 -5.94 13.97
N GLN A 38 -21.36 -4.78 13.90
CA GLN A 38 -21.12 -3.90 15.05
C GLN A 38 -22.32 -3.02 15.39
N GLY A 39 -23.43 -3.10 14.64
CA GLY A 39 -24.67 -2.36 14.93
C GLY A 39 -24.74 -0.95 14.33
N TYR A 40 -23.86 -0.60 13.39
CA TYR A 40 -23.92 0.68 12.70
C TYR A 40 -24.94 0.69 11.56
N THR A 41 -25.51 1.87 11.29
CA THR A 41 -26.27 2.12 10.05
C THR A 41 -25.29 2.52 8.94
N VAL A 42 -25.30 1.79 7.82
CA VAL A 42 -24.33 1.95 6.73
C VAL A 42 -24.93 2.71 5.56
N HIS A 43 -24.40 3.90 5.29
CA HIS A 43 -24.78 4.71 4.12
C HIS A 43 -23.63 4.75 3.10
N ALA A 44 -23.78 4.05 1.96
CA ALA A 44 -22.72 3.94 0.99
C ALA A 44 -22.87 4.89 -0.20
N VAL A 45 -21.73 5.37 -0.70
CA VAL A 45 -21.57 5.96 -2.03
C VAL A 45 -20.60 5.07 -2.82
N GLY A 46 -21.10 4.46 -3.89
CA GLY A 46 -20.30 3.64 -4.80
C GLY A 46 -19.74 4.46 -5.95
N LEU A 47 -18.44 4.35 -6.19
CA LEU A 47 -17.80 5.03 -7.32
C LEU A 47 -18.25 4.39 -8.64
N HIS A 48 -18.86 5.18 -9.51
CA HIS A 48 -19.51 4.71 -10.73
C HIS A 48 -18.67 3.70 -11.51
N ARG A 49 -19.25 2.51 -11.78
CA ARG A 49 -18.60 1.37 -12.45
C ARG A 49 -17.35 0.79 -11.77
N GLN A 50 -17.08 1.16 -10.53
CA GLN A 50 -15.95 0.60 -9.78
C GLN A 50 -16.43 -0.37 -8.70
N TYR A 51 -17.54 -0.09 -8.02
CA TYR A 51 -18.03 -0.89 -6.89
C TYR A 51 -18.58 -2.26 -7.33
N ASP A 52 -18.57 -3.20 -6.40
CA ASP A 52 -19.15 -4.53 -6.57
C ASP A 52 -20.69 -4.44 -6.59
N PRO A 53 -21.38 -5.07 -7.58
CA PRO A 53 -22.84 -5.04 -7.69
C PRO A 53 -23.59 -5.55 -6.45
N ALA A 54 -22.97 -6.39 -5.60
CA ALA A 54 -23.54 -6.89 -4.36
C ALA A 54 -23.52 -5.85 -3.20
N LEU A 55 -22.80 -4.74 -3.35
CA LEU A 55 -22.64 -3.75 -2.28
C LEU A 55 -23.96 -3.04 -1.89
N PRO A 56 -24.84 -2.65 -2.83
CA PRO A 56 -26.09 -1.98 -2.48
C PRO A 56 -26.96 -2.74 -1.49
N GLU A 57 -26.99 -4.08 -1.59
CA GLU A 57 -27.80 -4.97 -0.74
C GLU A 57 -27.27 -5.09 0.69
N ARG A 58 -25.99 -4.71 0.90
CA ARG A 58 -25.31 -4.75 2.21
C ARG A 58 -25.36 -3.43 2.97
N CYS A 59 -26.03 -2.42 2.41
CA CYS A 59 -26.09 -1.06 2.98
C CYS A 59 -27.53 -0.62 3.22
N ASP A 60 -27.76 0.17 4.27
CA ASP A 60 -29.07 0.74 4.58
C ASP A 60 -29.50 1.79 3.55
N SER A 61 -28.54 2.46 2.93
CA SER A 61 -28.76 3.25 1.72
C SER A 61 -27.54 3.28 0.83
N PHE A 62 -27.77 3.31 -0.47
CA PHE A 62 -26.73 3.31 -1.48
C PHE A 62 -26.94 4.42 -2.51
N LYS A 63 -25.85 5.02 -2.99
CA LYS A 63 -25.88 5.97 -4.10
C LYS A 63 -24.69 5.81 -5.03
N ASP A 64 -24.96 5.63 -6.32
CA ASP A 64 -23.95 5.71 -7.38
C ASP A 64 -23.48 7.16 -7.58
N VAL A 65 -22.17 7.40 -7.56
CA VAL A 65 -21.57 8.73 -7.67
C VAL A 65 -20.41 8.75 -8.65
N GLY A 66 -20.24 9.85 -9.37
CA GLY A 66 -19.11 10.03 -10.26
C GLY A 66 -17.80 10.14 -9.50
N LEU A 67 -16.74 9.49 -10.01
CA LEU A 67 -15.42 9.44 -9.37
C LEU A 67 -14.81 10.85 -9.15
N LEU A 68 -14.97 11.76 -10.09
CA LEU A 68 -14.40 13.12 -10.01
C LEU A 68 -15.33 14.15 -9.33
N ARG A 69 -16.33 13.69 -8.55
CA ARG A 69 -17.33 14.55 -7.90
C ARG A 69 -17.28 14.45 -6.37
N VAL A 70 -16.09 14.63 -5.79
CA VAL A 70 -15.82 14.44 -4.35
C VAL A 70 -16.77 15.26 -3.45
N ALA A 71 -17.04 16.51 -3.81
CA ALA A 71 -18.01 17.32 -3.06
C ALA A 71 -19.45 16.73 -3.08
N SER A 72 -19.81 15.97 -4.12
CA SER A 72 -21.08 15.25 -4.20
C SER A 72 -21.11 14.05 -3.25
N TRP A 73 -19.97 13.37 -3.02
CA TRP A 73 -19.88 12.26 -2.06
C TRP A 73 -20.21 12.77 -0.65
N GLY A 74 -19.48 13.80 -0.19
CA GLY A 74 -19.69 14.39 1.13
C GLY A 74 -21.11 14.92 1.32
N ARG A 75 -21.67 15.65 0.34
CA ARG A 75 -23.06 16.12 0.41
C ARG A 75 -24.07 14.98 0.50
N SER A 76 -23.85 13.88 -0.23
CA SER A 76 -24.75 12.72 -0.18
C SER A 76 -24.75 12.06 1.18
N LEU A 77 -23.58 11.85 1.77
CA LEU A 77 -23.42 11.29 3.11
C LEU A 77 -23.99 12.22 4.18
N ARG A 78 -23.70 13.52 4.11
CA ARG A 78 -24.22 14.51 5.09
C ARG A 78 -25.76 14.60 5.12
N ARG A 79 -26.42 14.46 3.98
CA ARG A 79 -27.90 14.42 3.92
C ARG A 79 -28.50 13.22 4.65
N ARG A 80 -27.71 12.18 4.93
CA ARG A 80 -28.07 10.99 5.70
C ARG A 80 -27.60 11.05 7.16
N GLY A 81 -27.15 12.22 7.63
CA GLY A 81 -26.64 12.38 9.00
C GLY A 81 -25.22 11.90 9.24
N VAL A 82 -24.55 11.37 8.21
CA VAL A 82 -23.18 10.83 8.32
C VAL A 82 -22.17 11.93 8.63
N ARG A 83 -21.35 11.71 9.65
CA ARG A 83 -20.21 12.57 10.02
C ARG A 83 -18.87 11.84 9.92
N HIS A 84 -18.86 10.51 9.99
CA HIS A 84 -17.68 9.68 9.91
C HIS A 84 -17.81 8.68 8.77
N ALA A 85 -16.77 8.51 7.98
CA ALA A 85 -16.80 7.62 6.82
C ALA A 85 -15.50 6.81 6.69
N ILE A 86 -15.63 5.66 6.06
CA ILE A 86 -14.54 4.80 5.63
C ILE A 86 -14.44 4.89 4.11
N MET A 87 -13.21 4.98 3.59
CA MET A 87 -12.96 4.99 2.14
C MET A 87 -12.06 3.81 1.78
N VAL A 88 -12.58 2.86 1.01
CA VAL A 88 -11.87 1.63 0.63
C VAL A 88 -12.21 1.17 -0.79
N GLY A 89 -11.38 0.29 -1.31
CA GLY A 89 -11.56 -0.31 -2.63
C GLY A 89 -10.62 0.28 -3.69
N LYS A 90 -10.36 -0.51 -4.70
CA LYS A 90 -9.46 -0.14 -5.80
C LYS A 90 -10.14 0.87 -6.73
N VAL A 91 -9.35 1.82 -7.26
CA VAL A 91 -9.78 2.72 -8.33
C VAL A 91 -8.92 2.43 -9.54
N ASP A 92 -9.56 1.94 -10.61
CA ASP A 92 -8.89 1.70 -11.88
C ASP A 92 -8.67 3.04 -12.61
N LYS A 93 -7.43 3.53 -12.52
CA LYS A 93 -7.00 4.79 -13.17
C LYS A 93 -6.93 4.66 -14.71
N ALA A 94 -6.71 3.46 -15.24
CA ALA A 94 -6.59 3.23 -16.67
C ALA A 94 -7.92 3.43 -17.38
N ASN A 95 -9.02 2.96 -16.81
CA ASN A 95 -10.37 3.16 -17.35
C ASN A 95 -10.80 4.64 -17.37
N LEU A 96 -10.22 5.49 -16.52
CA LEU A 96 -10.48 6.94 -16.56
C LEU A 96 -9.86 7.64 -17.77
N MET A 97 -8.72 7.14 -18.26
CA MET A 97 -7.95 7.82 -19.33
C MET A 97 -8.43 7.44 -20.74
N HIS A 98 -9.08 6.30 -20.89
CA HIS A 98 -9.44 5.76 -22.21
C HIS A 98 -10.89 6.03 -22.66
N GLU A 99 -11.79 6.42 -21.77
CA GLU A 99 -13.18 6.74 -22.13
C GLU A 99 -13.36 8.20 -22.58
N ARG A 100 -13.00 8.49 -23.82
CA ARG A 100 -13.07 9.83 -24.42
C ARG A 100 -14.49 10.37 -24.64
N PHE A 101 -15.56 9.56 -24.56
CA PHE A 101 -16.91 9.92 -25.00
C PHE A 101 -18.07 9.76 -24.00
N ARG A 102 -17.81 9.46 -22.70
CA ARG A 102 -18.90 9.35 -21.70
C ARG A 102 -18.71 10.32 -20.53
N VAL A 103 -18.55 11.60 -20.87
CA VAL A 103 -18.09 12.67 -19.97
C VAL A 103 -19.13 13.13 -18.94
N PHE A 104 -20.44 12.94 -19.17
CA PHE A 104 -21.47 13.67 -18.39
C PHE A 104 -21.57 13.30 -16.90
N LYS A 105 -21.33 12.02 -16.50
CA LYS A 105 -21.33 11.66 -15.07
C LYS A 105 -19.97 11.87 -14.37
N ASN A 106 -18.88 11.96 -15.15
CA ASN A 106 -17.51 12.14 -14.63
C ASN A 106 -16.99 13.57 -14.81
N ILE A 107 -17.81 14.54 -15.23
CA ILE A 107 -17.41 15.95 -15.23
C ILE A 107 -17.07 16.32 -13.77
N PRO A 108 -15.82 16.76 -13.50
CA PRO A 108 -15.43 17.19 -12.17
C PRO A 108 -16.39 18.28 -11.70
N ASP A 109 -16.81 18.22 -10.43
CA ASP A 109 -17.42 19.40 -9.86
C ASP A 109 -16.39 20.54 -9.76
N LEU A 110 -16.85 21.77 -9.73
CA LEU A 110 -15.98 22.97 -9.75
C LEU A 110 -14.91 22.89 -8.66
N THR A 111 -15.26 22.38 -7.49
CA THR A 111 -14.34 22.21 -6.36
C THR A 111 -13.25 21.19 -6.69
N THR A 112 -13.62 20.03 -7.22
CA THR A 112 -12.67 19.00 -7.62
C THR A 112 -11.77 19.51 -8.75
N ALA A 113 -12.30 20.23 -9.73
CA ALA A 113 -11.51 20.81 -10.82
C ALA A 113 -10.48 21.83 -10.31
N ILE A 114 -10.85 22.73 -9.40
CA ILE A 114 -9.94 23.72 -8.81
C ILE A 114 -8.84 23.02 -7.98
N VAL A 115 -9.22 22.02 -7.18
CA VAL A 115 -8.27 21.28 -6.33
C VAL A 115 -7.31 20.46 -7.17
N TRP A 116 -7.81 19.81 -8.23
CA TRP A 116 -6.99 19.11 -9.22
C TRP A 116 -5.95 20.05 -9.84
N TYR A 117 -6.40 21.19 -10.34
CA TYR A 117 -5.52 22.16 -11.00
C TYR A 117 -4.46 22.73 -10.03
N ARG A 118 -4.85 23.04 -8.79
CA ARG A 118 -3.94 23.68 -7.80
C ARG A 118 -3.00 22.71 -7.09
N LYS A 119 -3.46 21.50 -6.73
CA LYS A 119 -2.71 20.59 -5.86
C LYS A 119 -2.17 19.35 -6.58
N LEU A 120 -2.92 18.76 -7.54
CA LEU A 120 -2.58 17.47 -8.16
C LEU A 120 -1.87 17.61 -9.51
N ARG A 121 -1.74 18.82 -10.04
CA ARG A 121 -1.02 19.05 -11.30
C ARG A 121 0.46 18.64 -11.21
N HIS A 122 1.06 18.82 -10.06
CA HIS A 122 2.50 18.59 -9.82
C HIS A 122 2.79 17.32 -9.03
N ASP A 123 1.84 16.79 -8.25
CA ASP A 123 2.01 15.56 -7.48
C ASP A 123 0.79 14.66 -7.62
N ARG A 124 0.95 13.56 -8.38
CA ARG A 124 -0.10 12.57 -8.66
C ARG A 124 0.09 11.27 -7.87
N ARG A 125 0.97 11.26 -6.88
CA ARG A 125 1.16 10.10 -6.00
C ARG A 125 -0.14 9.80 -5.25
N SER A 126 -0.38 8.52 -4.99
CA SER A 126 -1.66 8.06 -4.40
C SER A 126 -1.97 8.77 -3.08
N HIS A 127 -0.98 8.93 -2.19
CA HIS A 127 -1.19 9.60 -0.90
C HIS A 127 -1.55 11.10 -1.05
N ALA A 128 -1.02 11.82 -2.05
CA ALA A 128 -1.37 13.22 -2.29
C ALA A 128 -2.83 13.34 -2.75
N VAL A 129 -3.28 12.44 -3.61
CA VAL A 129 -4.68 12.37 -4.06
C VAL A 129 -5.60 12.07 -2.87
N LEU A 130 -5.26 11.07 -2.05
CA LEU A 130 -6.05 10.67 -0.88
C LEU A 130 -6.17 11.79 0.14
N LYS A 131 -5.09 12.50 0.42
CA LYS A 131 -5.09 13.67 1.31
C LYS A 131 -6.05 14.75 0.82
N VAL A 132 -6.01 15.03 -0.48
CA VAL A 132 -6.89 16.04 -1.10
C VAL A 132 -8.37 15.63 -0.99
N VAL A 133 -8.68 14.36 -1.20
CA VAL A 133 -10.03 13.81 -1.03
C VAL A 133 -10.48 13.92 0.43
N ALA A 134 -9.61 13.53 1.38
CA ALA A 134 -9.89 13.64 2.81
C ALA A 134 -10.17 15.10 3.24
N ASP A 135 -9.32 16.07 2.82
CA ASP A 135 -9.49 17.50 3.08
C ASP A 135 -10.82 18.02 2.53
N GLU A 136 -11.29 17.53 1.37
CA GLU A 136 -12.56 17.98 0.78
C GLU A 136 -13.76 17.38 1.50
N LEU A 137 -13.68 16.10 1.89
CA LEU A 137 -14.72 15.46 2.69
C LEU A 137 -14.88 16.15 4.06
N ASP A 138 -13.77 16.48 4.72
CA ASP A 138 -13.73 17.19 5.99
C ASP A 138 -14.41 18.58 5.86
N ARG A 139 -14.11 19.33 4.78
CA ARG A 139 -14.83 20.60 4.47
C ARG A 139 -16.32 20.42 4.29
N LYS A 140 -16.79 19.24 3.92
CA LYS A 140 -18.23 18.90 3.86
C LYS A 140 -18.77 18.36 5.18
N GLY A 141 -17.93 18.30 6.22
CA GLY A 141 -18.29 17.81 7.55
C GLY A 141 -18.37 16.28 7.62
N VAL A 142 -17.58 15.57 6.78
CA VAL A 142 -17.43 14.11 6.83
C VAL A 142 -15.96 13.79 7.05
N GLN A 143 -15.63 13.27 8.22
CA GLN A 143 -14.27 12.88 8.59
C GLN A 143 -14.01 11.42 8.24
N LEU A 144 -12.84 11.13 7.68
CA LEU A 144 -12.41 9.75 7.44
C LEU A 144 -11.82 9.15 8.71
N ILE A 145 -12.29 7.95 9.05
CA ILE A 145 -11.82 7.13 10.17
C ILE A 145 -10.95 5.97 9.67
N ASP A 146 -10.31 5.24 10.59
CA ASP A 146 -9.53 4.04 10.28
C ASP A 146 -10.41 2.98 9.60
N SER A 147 -9.98 2.53 8.43
CA SER A 147 -10.71 1.57 7.61
C SER A 147 -10.70 0.14 8.17
N THR A 148 -9.84 -0.15 9.14
CA THR A 148 -9.70 -1.49 9.72
C THR A 148 -10.60 -1.73 10.92
N ILE A 149 -11.16 -0.67 11.51
CA ILE A 149 -12.04 -0.77 12.70
C ILE A 149 -13.18 -1.79 12.53
N PRO A 150 -13.89 -1.87 11.38
CA PRO A 150 -14.98 -2.82 11.22
C PRO A 150 -14.53 -4.28 11.06
N ILE A 151 -13.27 -4.53 10.77
CA ILE A 151 -12.75 -5.84 10.38
C ILE A 151 -11.46 -6.22 11.12
N PRO A 152 -11.38 -6.09 12.47
CA PRO A 152 -10.17 -6.39 13.22
C PRO A 152 -9.75 -7.87 13.10
N ASP A 153 -10.70 -8.77 12.89
CA ASP A 153 -10.52 -10.20 12.66
C ASP A 153 -9.88 -10.52 11.29
N GLN A 154 -9.90 -9.59 10.36
CA GLN A 154 -9.26 -9.71 9.05
C GLN A 154 -7.81 -9.21 9.04
N LEU A 155 -7.30 -8.65 10.12
CA LEU A 155 -5.90 -8.26 10.21
C LEU A 155 -4.99 -9.46 10.43
N SER A 156 -3.78 -9.38 9.85
CA SER A 156 -2.72 -10.38 10.06
C SER A 156 -2.29 -10.42 11.52
N SER A 157 -2.04 -11.63 12.05
CA SER A 157 -1.53 -11.81 13.41
C SER A 157 -0.02 -12.05 13.41
N PRO A 158 0.70 -11.70 14.48
CA PRO A 158 2.09 -12.13 14.65
C PRO A 158 2.26 -13.65 14.64
N GLY A 159 3.36 -14.13 14.08
CA GLY A 159 3.70 -15.56 14.02
C GLY A 159 3.12 -16.29 12.81
N VAL A 160 3.29 -17.61 12.79
CA VAL A 160 2.81 -18.45 11.68
C VAL A 160 1.32 -18.71 11.83
N MET A 161 0.56 -18.48 10.76
CA MET A 161 -0.90 -18.58 10.73
C MET A 161 -1.40 -19.87 10.03
N THR A 162 -0.53 -20.55 9.29
CA THR A 162 -0.81 -21.80 8.56
C THR A 162 -0.25 -23.02 9.30
N ARG A 163 -0.74 -24.22 8.98
CA ARG A 163 -0.11 -25.48 9.42
C ARG A 163 1.26 -25.68 8.80
N THR A 164 1.37 -25.29 7.52
CA THR A 164 2.66 -25.28 6.81
C THR A 164 3.57 -24.22 7.43
N GLN A 165 4.76 -24.64 7.85
CA GLN A 165 5.75 -23.75 8.47
C GLN A 165 6.71 -23.21 7.40
N PRO A 166 7.19 -21.95 7.52
CA PRO A 166 8.31 -21.48 6.71
C PRO A 166 9.56 -22.34 6.98
N SER A 167 10.27 -22.72 5.93
CA SER A 167 11.56 -23.44 6.06
C SER A 167 12.64 -22.56 6.74
N PRO A 168 13.75 -23.14 7.24
CA PRO A 168 14.87 -22.37 7.78
C PRO A 168 15.42 -21.33 6.78
N GLU A 169 15.51 -21.72 5.49
CA GLU A 169 15.98 -20.84 4.40
C GLU A 169 14.99 -19.66 4.21
N GLN A 170 13.69 -19.94 4.16
CA GLN A 170 12.67 -18.90 4.04
C GLN A 170 12.66 -17.95 5.24
N ARG A 171 12.91 -18.44 6.45
CA ARG A 171 13.06 -17.57 7.64
C ARG A 171 14.29 -16.66 7.54
N ALA A 172 15.43 -17.21 7.08
CA ALA A 172 16.64 -16.44 6.84
C ALA A 172 16.48 -15.40 5.71
N ASP A 173 15.71 -15.75 4.66
CA ASP A 173 15.33 -14.83 3.59
C ASP A 173 14.50 -13.65 4.15
N ILE A 174 13.46 -13.95 4.94
CA ILE A 174 12.61 -12.94 5.56
C ILE A 174 13.42 -12.01 6.47
N GLU A 175 14.28 -12.56 7.32
CA GLU A 175 15.12 -11.77 8.24
C GLU A 175 16.03 -10.80 7.47
N LEU A 176 16.64 -11.26 6.40
CA LEU A 176 17.51 -10.44 5.55
C LEU A 176 16.76 -9.30 4.88
N VAL A 177 15.60 -9.58 4.26
CA VAL A 177 14.92 -8.59 3.41
C VAL A 177 13.91 -7.73 4.16
N TRP A 178 13.57 -8.05 5.40
CA TRP A 178 12.60 -7.27 6.17
C TRP A 178 13.01 -5.81 6.37
N PRO A 179 14.29 -5.50 6.69
CA PRO A 179 14.79 -4.12 6.71
C PRO A 179 14.76 -3.45 5.32
N MET A 180 15.06 -4.21 4.26
CA MET A 180 15.00 -3.68 2.89
C MET A 180 13.56 -3.28 2.51
N LEU A 181 12.57 -4.09 2.91
CA LEU A 181 11.16 -3.76 2.73
C LEU A 181 10.80 -2.45 3.46
N ALA A 182 11.28 -2.26 4.68
CA ALA A 182 11.05 -1.02 5.44
C ALA A 182 11.59 0.22 4.71
N GLU A 183 12.77 0.12 4.08
CA GLU A 183 13.33 1.21 3.27
C GLU A 183 12.54 1.45 1.96
N LEU A 184 12.12 0.40 1.27
CA LEU A 184 11.25 0.53 0.09
C LEU A 184 9.94 1.24 0.43
N LEU A 185 9.34 0.89 1.55
CA LEU A 185 8.14 1.54 2.08
C LEU A 185 8.39 3.01 2.42
N ARG A 186 9.53 3.33 3.05
CA ARG A 186 9.92 4.71 3.39
C ARG A 186 10.14 5.58 2.15
N LEU A 187 10.70 4.99 1.09
CA LEU A 187 10.99 5.67 -0.18
C LEU A 187 9.76 5.79 -1.10
N ASP A 188 8.62 5.19 -0.74
CA ASP A 188 7.40 5.16 -1.57
C ASP A 188 7.59 4.51 -2.95
N ILE A 189 8.44 3.48 -3.02
CA ILE A 189 8.70 2.75 -4.27
C ILE A 189 7.63 1.68 -4.48
N GLY A 190 7.38 0.86 -3.44
CA GLY A 190 6.43 -0.23 -3.45
C GLY A 190 6.19 -0.76 -2.05
N GLN A 191 5.39 -1.81 -1.93
CA GLN A 191 5.00 -2.39 -0.65
C GLN A 191 5.29 -3.88 -0.53
N SER A 192 5.94 -4.47 -1.54
CA SER A 192 6.34 -5.86 -1.51
C SER A 192 7.59 -6.13 -2.35
N LEU A 193 8.26 -7.23 -2.00
CA LEU A 193 9.38 -7.79 -2.75
C LEU A 193 9.37 -9.32 -2.65
N THR A 194 10.12 -9.98 -3.52
CA THR A 194 10.30 -11.43 -3.50
C THR A 194 11.75 -11.79 -3.34
N VAL A 195 12.00 -12.86 -2.60
CA VAL A 195 13.35 -13.31 -2.21
C VAL A 195 13.45 -14.83 -2.27
N ARG A 196 14.63 -15.34 -2.58
CA ARG A 196 15.00 -16.73 -2.44
C ARG A 196 16.50 -16.86 -2.28
N ASP A 197 16.93 -17.78 -1.41
CA ASP A 197 18.35 -18.09 -1.16
C ASP A 197 19.17 -16.80 -0.85
N ARG A 198 18.55 -15.85 -0.10
CA ARG A 198 19.07 -14.52 0.27
C ARG A 198 19.29 -13.57 -0.91
N ASP A 199 18.71 -13.87 -2.07
CA ASP A 199 18.76 -12.99 -3.23
C ASP A 199 17.38 -12.40 -3.54
N VAL A 200 17.30 -11.06 -3.70
CA VAL A 200 16.08 -10.36 -4.05
C VAL A 200 15.78 -10.55 -5.53
N ILE A 201 14.70 -11.27 -5.85
CA ILE A 201 14.34 -11.58 -7.23
C ILE A 201 13.59 -10.44 -7.89
N SER A 202 12.62 -9.85 -7.18
CA SER A 202 11.78 -8.78 -7.71
C SER A 202 11.36 -7.82 -6.61
N VAL A 203 11.18 -6.56 -6.98
CA VAL A 203 10.62 -5.50 -6.13
C VAL A 203 9.38 -4.96 -6.82
N GLU A 204 8.28 -4.81 -6.07
CA GLU A 204 7.06 -4.18 -6.57
C GLU A 204 7.30 -2.69 -6.82
N ALA A 205 6.81 -2.20 -7.96
CA ALA A 205 6.77 -0.80 -8.28
C ALA A 205 5.36 -0.43 -8.84
N VAL A 206 5.30 0.29 -9.95
CA VAL A 206 4.04 0.74 -10.56
C VAL A 206 3.17 -0.40 -11.11
N GLU A 207 3.76 -1.55 -11.40
CA GLU A 207 3.08 -2.73 -11.97
C GLU A 207 2.12 -3.42 -11.01
N GLY A 208 2.35 -3.29 -9.69
CA GLY A 208 1.56 -3.93 -8.64
C GLY A 208 1.95 -5.38 -8.35
N THR A 209 1.45 -5.91 -7.23
CA THR A 209 1.87 -7.21 -6.66
C THR A 209 1.62 -8.38 -7.62
N ASP A 210 0.48 -8.40 -8.34
CA ASP A 210 0.14 -9.54 -9.21
C ASP A 210 1.17 -9.72 -10.34
N ARG A 211 1.53 -8.64 -11.04
CA ARG A 211 2.55 -8.70 -12.11
C ARG A 211 3.96 -8.94 -11.58
N MET A 212 4.26 -8.47 -10.38
CA MET A 212 5.53 -8.81 -9.73
C MET A 212 5.61 -10.31 -9.44
N ILE A 213 4.53 -10.95 -8.98
CA ILE A 213 4.45 -12.41 -8.77
C ILE A 213 4.70 -13.18 -10.08
N GLU A 214 4.06 -12.76 -11.18
CA GLU A 214 4.28 -13.34 -12.51
C GLU A 214 5.75 -13.25 -12.92
N ARG A 215 6.31 -12.05 -12.86
CA ARG A 215 7.73 -11.80 -13.17
C ARG A 215 8.66 -12.62 -12.31
N THR A 216 8.36 -12.77 -11.02
CA THR A 216 9.16 -13.62 -10.11
C THR A 216 9.14 -15.07 -10.55
N GLY A 217 7.97 -15.61 -10.93
CA GLY A 217 7.86 -16.96 -11.46
C GLY A 217 8.63 -17.16 -12.77
N ASP A 218 8.72 -16.13 -13.61
CA ASP A 218 9.50 -16.16 -14.84
C ASP A 218 11.01 -16.15 -14.59
N LEU A 219 11.47 -15.37 -13.62
CA LEU A 219 12.88 -15.26 -13.23
C LEU A 219 13.35 -16.46 -12.39
N CYS A 220 12.50 -17.00 -11.51
CA CYS A 220 12.81 -18.09 -10.59
C CYS A 220 12.04 -19.38 -10.93
N LYS A 221 12.38 -20.06 -12.02
CA LYS A 221 11.72 -21.29 -12.49
C LYS A 221 11.79 -22.46 -11.48
N ARG A 222 12.75 -22.46 -10.56
CA ARG A 222 12.84 -23.46 -9.48
C ARG A 222 11.71 -23.33 -8.45
N GLY A 223 11.05 -22.18 -8.39
CA GLY A 223 10.04 -21.88 -7.36
C GLY A 223 10.63 -21.84 -5.94
N GLY A 224 9.81 -21.98 -4.92
CA GLY A 224 10.24 -21.97 -3.51
C GLY A 224 10.51 -20.60 -2.93
N TRP A 225 10.28 -19.54 -3.68
CA TRP A 225 10.52 -18.15 -3.25
C TRP A 225 9.46 -17.65 -2.23
N THR A 226 9.87 -16.64 -1.48
CA THR A 226 9.08 -15.95 -0.47
C THR A 226 8.62 -14.60 -0.99
N LEU A 227 7.33 -14.28 -0.85
CA LEU A 227 6.78 -12.93 -0.98
C LEU A 227 6.80 -12.24 0.38
N VAL A 228 7.39 -11.05 0.46
CA VAL A 228 7.34 -10.19 1.65
C VAL A 228 6.50 -8.97 1.34
N LYS A 229 5.51 -8.64 2.20
CA LYS A 229 4.63 -7.49 2.00
C LYS A 229 4.38 -6.75 3.31
N GLY A 230 4.48 -5.42 3.27
CA GLY A 230 4.32 -4.60 4.46
C GLY A 230 3.50 -3.34 4.21
N ALA A 231 3.25 -2.63 5.30
CA ALA A 231 2.69 -1.30 5.31
C ALA A 231 3.73 -0.30 5.82
N ARG A 232 3.65 0.95 5.39
CA ARG A 232 4.50 2.01 5.94
C ARG A 232 4.24 2.17 7.43
N ALA A 233 5.27 2.46 8.22
CA ALA A 233 5.15 2.74 9.66
C ALA A 233 4.15 3.89 9.97
N GLN A 234 3.87 4.74 9.01
CA GLN A 234 2.94 5.88 9.10
C GLN A 234 1.97 5.89 7.92
N HIS A 235 1.53 4.70 7.47
CA HIS A 235 0.55 4.64 6.38
C HIS A 235 -0.78 5.25 6.83
N ASP A 236 -1.47 5.85 5.87
CA ASP A 236 -2.77 6.45 6.12
C ASP A 236 -3.86 5.36 6.20
N ARG A 237 -4.14 4.88 7.42
CA ARG A 237 -5.15 3.82 7.66
C ARG A 237 -6.57 4.20 7.23
N ARG A 238 -6.79 5.45 6.80
CA ARG A 238 -8.08 5.88 6.23
C ARG A 238 -8.39 5.22 4.89
N SER A 239 -7.38 4.77 4.12
CA SER A 239 -7.62 4.29 2.76
C SER A 239 -6.51 3.48 2.09
N ASP A 240 -5.33 3.35 2.70
CA ASP A 240 -4.14 2.76 2.05
C ASP A 240 -3.57 1.59 2.86
N VAL A 241 -4.45 0.74 3.39
CA VAL A 241 -4.04 -0.47 4.11
C VAL A 241 -3.77 -1.59 3.09
N PRO A 242 -2.54 -2.16 3.07
CA PRO A 242 -2.21 -3.26 2.18
C PRO A 242 -3.13 -4.45 2.38
N THR A 243 -3.49 -5.11 1.30
CA THR A 243 -4.43 -6.23 1.34
C THR A 243 -3.87 -7.43 0.59
N VAL A 244 -4.08 -8.62 1.14
CA VAL A 244 -3.85 -9.92 0.51
C VAL A 244 -5.11 -10.76 0.61
N GLY A 245 -5.27 -11.76 -0.25
CA GLY A 245 -6.45 -12.62 -0.25
C GLY A 245 -6.17 -13.96 -0.94
N ILE A 246 -7.19 -14.80 -1.07
CA ILE A 246 -7.11 -16.13 -1.70
C ILE A 246 -6.46 -16.06 -3.08
N ARG A 247 -6.81 -15.05 -3.89
CA ARG A 247 -6.19 -14.84 -5.20
C ARG A 247 -4.69 -14.65 -5.15
N THR A 248 -4.17 -13.97 -4.13
CA THR A 248 -2.72 -13.80 -3.93
C THR A 248 -2.06 -15.15 -3.67
N ILE A 249 -2.66 -15.98 -2.81
CA ILE A 249 -2.17 -17.33 -2.48
C ILE A 249 -2.15 -18.22 -3.73
N GLU A 250 -3.23 -18.27 -4.48
CA GLU A 250 -3.32 -19.07 -5.71
C GLU A 250 -2.35 -18.57 -6.79
N HIS A 251 -2.18 -17.26 -6.89
CA HIS A 251 -1.25 -16.66 -7.84
C HIS A 251 0.19 -16.99 -7.48
N MET A 252 0.57 -16.86 -6.21
CA MET A 252 1.88 -17.28 -5.71
C MET A 252 2.14 -18.76 -5.98
N HIS A 253 1.18 -19.63 -5.64
CA HIS A 253 1.31 -21.06 -5.85
C HIS A 253 1.57 -21.41 -7.33
N ARG A 254 0.79 -20.82 -8.24
CA ARG A 254 0.91 -21.02 -9.70
C ARG A 254 2.28 -20.62 -10.23
N HIS A 255 2.88 -19.59 -9.67
CA HIS A 255 4.17 -19.04 -10.08
C HIS A 255 5.36 -19.53 -9.21
N GLY A 256 5.12 -20.53 -8.36
CA GLY A 256 6.18 -21.21 -7.59
C GLY A 256 6.49 -20.62 -6.23
N GLY A 257 5.75 -19.62 -5.74
CA GLY A 257 5.87 -19.09 -4.38
C GLY A 257 5.45 -20.13 -3.33
N ARG A 258 6.11 -20.14 -2.17
CA ARG A 258 5.84 -21.10 -1.09
C ARG A 258 5.71 -20.48 0.29
N CYS A 259 6.08 -19.22 0.46
CA CYS A 259 5.95 -18.50 1.72
C CYS A 259 5.47 -17.07 1.48
N LEU A 260 4.51 -16.63 2.30
CA LEU A 260 4.03 -15.26 2.36
C LEU A 260 4.35 -14.69 3.75
N ALA A 261 5.25 -13.71 3.81
CA ALA A 261 5.53 -12.95 5.02
C ALA A 261 4.85 -11.58 4.93
N ILE A 262 4.02 -11.23 5.90
CA ILE A 262 3.25 -9.98 5.92
C ILE A 262 3.44 -9.23 7.22
N ALA A 263 3.36 -7.89 7.17
CA ALA A 263 3.42 -7.07 8.36
C ALA A 263 2.24 -7.40 9.29
N ALA A 264 2.56 -7.84 10.50
CA ALA A 264 1.56 -8.17 11.51
C ALA A 264 0.75 -6.92 11.89
N GLU A 265 -0.56 -7.08 12.03
CA GLU A 265 -1.52 -6.02 12.43
C GLU A 265 -1.68 -4.86 11.43
N ASP A 266 -0.92 -4.88 10.33
CA ASP A 266 -0.87 -3.81 9.34
C ASP A 266 -1.28 -4.23 7.91
N VAL A 267 -1.56 -5.52 7.69
CA VAL A 267 -2.02 -6.05 6.41
C VAL A 267 -3.38 -6.73 6.57
N ILE A 268 -4.33 -6.36 5.73
CA ILE A 268 -5.65 -7.00 5.67
C ILE A 268 -5.53 -8.33 4.93
N MET A 269 -5.96 -9.41 5.58
CA MET A 269 -6.13 -10.75 4.99
C MET A 269 -7.61 -10.92 4.62
N LEU A 270 -7.94 -10.63 3.38
CA LEU A 270 -9.32 -10.66 2.91
C LEU A 270 -9.86 -12.10 2.90
N ASP A 271 -10.96 -12.34 3.63
CA ASP A 271 -11.49 -13.67 3.89
C ASP A 271 -10.45 -14.59 4.55
N ARG A 272 -9.94 -14.12 5.70
CA ARG A 272 -8.78 -14.68 6.40
C ARG A 272 -8.86 -16.19 6.61
N GLU A 273 -10.00 -16.70 7.07
CA GLU A 273 -10.17 -18.12 7.35
C GLU A 273 -10.03 -18.97 6.08
N ASN A 274 -10.72 -18.60 5.01
CA ASN A 274 -10.64 -19.32 3.74
C ASN A 274 -9.27 -19.12 3.08
N MET A 275 -8.63 -17.95 3.24
CA MET A 275 -7.28 -17.71 2.74
C MET A 275 -6.26 -18.63 3.42
N ILE A 276 -6.31 -18.79 4.76
CA ILE A 276 -5.43 -19.68 5.51
C ILE A 276 -5.67 -21.15 5.11
N LYS A 277 -6.94 -21.56 5.07
CA LYS A 277 -7.31 -22.90 4.61
C LYS A 277 -6.77 -23.20 3.21
N ARG A 278 -6.91 -22.25 2.29
CA ARG A 278 -6.41 -22.40 0.93
C ARG A 278 -4.89 -22.48 0.86
N ALA A 279 -4.18 -21.70 1.67
CA ALA A 279 -2.73 -21.76 1.79
C ALA A 279 -2.27 -23.15 2.30
N ASP A 280 -2.95 -23.69 3.31
CA ASP A 280 -2.69 -25.04 3.85
C ASP A 280 -2.89 -26.14 2.81
N GLU A 281 -3.98 -26.06 2.00
CA GLU A 281 -4.25 -26.98 0.91
C GLU A 281 -3.16 -26.97 -0.16
N LEU A 282 -2.56 -25.81 -0.40
CA LEU A 282 -1.52 -25.59 -1.39
C LEU A 282 -0.08 -25.77 -0.84
N GLY A 283 0.05 -26.11 0.45
CA GLY A 283 1.36 -26.26 1.12
C GLY A 283 2.16 -24.95 1.15
N LEU A 284 1.47 -23.80 1.32
CA LEU A 284 2.08 -22.48 1.38
C LEU A 284 2.06 -21.96 2.82
N ALA A 285 3.20 -21.48 3.32
CA ALA A 285 3.29 -20.87 4.64
C ALA A 285 2.83 -19.41 4.62
N ILE A 286 2.12 -18.97 5.67
CA ILE A 286 1.81 -17.56 5.93
C ILE A 286 2.34 -17.19 7.31
N ILE A 287 3.14 -16.14 7.39
CA ILE A 287 3.72 -15.65 8.64
C ILE A 287 3.54 -14.14 8.77
N GLY A 288 3.06 -13.70 9.93
CA GLY A 288 3.03 -12.28 10.31
C GLY A 288 4.29 -11.86 11.05
N VAL A 289 4.95 -10.82 10.58
CA VAL A 289 6.20 -10.29 11.13
C VAL A 289 5.96 -8.87 11.64
N PRO A 290 6.26 -8.56 12.91
CA PRO A 290 6.13 -7.20 13.43
C PRO A 290 7.04 -6.21 12.69
N MET A 291 6.53 -5.04 12.30
CA MET A 291 7.34 -4.01 11.62
C MET A 291 8.43 -3.42 12.53
N ALA A 292 8.26 -3.43 13.85
CA ALA A 292 9.29 -3.02 14.79
C ALA A 292 10.59 -3.85 14.68
N HIS A 293 10.50 -5.09 14.20
CA HIS A 293 11.67 -5.93 13.92
C HIS A 293 12.59 -5.33 12.85
N ALA A 294 12.02 -4.72 11.81
CA ALA A 294 12.77 -4.03 10.75
C ALA A 294 13.59 -2.85 11.29
N THR A 295 13.02 -2.09 12.21
CA THR A 295 13.69 -0.92 12.80
C THR A 295 14.87 -1.31 13.68
N ALA A 296 14.81 -2.44 14.39
CA ALA A 296 15.89 -2.94 15.23
C ALA A 296 17.09 -3.40 14.38
N VAL A 297 16.83 -4.13 13.29
CA VAL A 297 17.88 -4.63 12.38
C VAL A 297 18.50 -3.47 11.59
N SER A 298 17.74 -2.50 11.10
CA SER A 298 18.27 -1.31 10.42
C SER A 298 19.23 -0.51 11.31
N ARG A 299 18.89 -0.31 12.59
CA ARG A 299 19.78 0.34 13.56
C ARG A 299 21.08 -0.45 13.84
N MET A 300 21.05 -1.76 13.72
CA MET A 300 22.26 -2.59 13.82
C MET A 300 23.15 -2.43 12.57
N VAL A 301 22.58 -2.43 11.39
CA VAL A 301 23.31 -2.23 10.13
C VAL A 301 23.97 -0.85 10.09
N ASP A 302 23.25 0.20 10.48
CA ASP A 302 23.78 1.57 10.57
C ASP A 302 24.95 1.66 11.57
N LYS A 303 24.87 0.94 12.69
CA LYS A 303 25.97 0.87 13.66
C LYS A 303 27.18 0.12 13.14
N VAL A 304 27.01 -0.95 12.38
CA VAL A 304 28.11 -1.71 11.78
C VAL A 304 28.80 -0.90 10.69
N GLN A 305 28.06 -0.20 9.83
CA GLN A 305 28.63 0.70 8.82
C GLN A 305 29.34 1.92 9.41
N ALA A 306 28.93 2.38 10.57
CA ALA A 306 29.60 3.47 11.29
C ALA A 306 30.92 3.05 11.96
N ILE A 307 31.20 1.72 12.06
CA ILE A 307 32.40 1.15 12.70
C ILE A 307 33.50 0.87 11.65
N GLU A 308 33.19 0.88 10.35
CA GLU A 308 34.26 0.74 9.33
C GLU A 308 35.21 1.95 9.40
N PRO A 309 36.51 1.71 9.67
CA PRO A 309 37.46 2.81 9.82
C PRO A 309 37.63 3.52 8.48
N LYS A 310 37.43 4.83 8.48
CA LYS A 310 37.89 5.70 7.39
C LYS A 310 39.37 5.44 7.19
N THR A 311 39.76 4.70 6.21
CA THR A 311 41.15 4.59 5.76
C THR A 311 41.59 5.98 5.35
N LYS A 312 42.40 6.61 6.20
CA LYS A 312 43.15 7.82 5.87
C LYS A 312 44.16 7.46 4.78
N THR A 313 43.92 7.88 3.56
CA THR A 313 44.95 8.04 2.56
C THR A 313 45.57 9.42 2.77
N ASP A 314 46.48 9.50 3.74
CA ASP A 314 47.49 10.56 3.81
C ASP A 314 48.65 10.12 2.91
N THR A 315 48.72 10.63 1.74
CA THR A 315 49.95 10.68 0.94
C THR A 315 50.17 12.12 0.56
N SER A 316 50.83 12.85 1.51
CA SER A 316 51.58 14.05 1.23
C SER A 316 52.81 13.62 0.41
N ASN A 317 52.84 13.97 -0.85
CA ASN A 317 54.08 14.03 -1.63
C ASN A 317 54.35 15.49 -1.97
N ASP A 318 55.21 16.11 -1.12
CA ASP A 318 55.99 17.26 -1.45
C ASP A 318 56.93 16.91 -2.62
N ILE A 319 56.70 17.50 -3.78
CA ILE A 319 57.72 17.63 -4.83
C ILE A 319 57.82 19.11 -5.18
N ALA A 320 59.01 19.60 -4.91
CA ALA A 320 59.46 20.95 -5.14
C ALA A 320 59.30 21.41 -6.59
N SER A 321 58.89 22.63 -6.74
CA SER A 321 58.81 23.43 -7.97
C SER A 321 60.17 23.70 -8.57
N ASP A 322 60.35 23.39 -9.86
CA ASP A 322 61.39 24.01 -10.70
C ASP A 322 60.71 24.75 -11.87
N PRO A 323 60.91 26.08 -12.02
CA PRO A 323 60.24 26.88 -13.03
C PRO A 323 61.15 27.13 -14.23
N SER A 324 61.14 26.25 -15.25
CA SER A 324 61.64 26.63 -16.58
C SER A 324 61.28 25.61 -17.64
N SER A 325 60.20 25.79 -18.37
CA SER A 325 60.06 25.46 -19.80
C SER A 325 58.65 25.80 -20.31
N SER A 326 58.62 26.69 -21.26
CA SER A 326 57.45 27.13 -22.02
C SER A 326 56.94 26.01 -22.96
N PRO A 327 55.65 25.82 -23.12
CA PRO A 327 55.13 24.89 -24.15
C PRO A 327 54.87 25.62 -25.48
N THR A 328 55.34 25.02 -26.55
CA THR A 328 55.02 25.31 -27.95
C THR A 328 53.63 24.77 -28.31
N PRO A 329 52.81 25.43 -29.12
CA PRO A 329 51.48 24.96 -29.49
C PRO A 329 51.51 23.88 -30.56
N PRO A 330 50.59 22.93 -30.58
CA PRO A 330 50.49 21.92 -31.63
C PRO A 330 49.82 22.45 -32.88
N GLN A 331 50.43 22.08 -34.05
CA GLN A 331 49.90 22.36 -35.38
C GLN A 331 48.70 21.45 -35.69
N ALA A 332 47.75 22.02 -36.40
CA ALA A 332 46.64 21.36 -37.02
C ALA A 332 47.10 20.43 -38.16
N VAL A 333 46.57 19.22 -38.19
CA VAL A 333 46.60 18.35 -39.36
C VAL A 333 45.16 18.02 -39.76
N ARG A 334 44.95 18.12 -41.04
CA ARG A 334 43.74 18.05 -41.85
C ARG A 334 42.85 16.84 -41.62
#